data_9630cdcaa220c9130e949c3604cffe17
#
_entry.id   9630cdcaa220c9130e949c3604cffe17
#
_cell.length_a   1.000
_cell.length_b   1.000
_cell.length_c   1.000
_cell.angle_alpha   90.00
_cell.angle_beta   90.00
_cell.angle_gamma   90.00
#
_symmetry.space_group_name_H-M   'P 1'
#
loop_
_entity.id
_entity.type
_entity.pdbx_description
1 polymer ?
#
loop_
_entity_poly.entity_id
_entity_poly.type
_entity_poly.pdbx_seq_one_letter_code
_entity_poly.pdbx_strand_id
1 'polypeptide(L)'
;MIPFNAPPVVGTELDYMQSAMNSGKLCGDGGFTRRCQQWFEQRFGTAKALLTPSCTASLEMAALLLDIQPGDEVIMPSYTFVSTANAFVLRGAKIVFVDIRRDTMNIDESLIEAAITDKTRAIVPVHYAGVACEMDTIMALAAKYNLYVVEDAAQGVMSTYKGRALGTIGHIGCFSFHETKNYTAGGEGGATIINDRKLVERAEIIREKGTNRSQFFRGLVDKYTWRDIGSSYLMSDLQAAYLWAQLEAAERINQQRLTLWQTYYDALLPLARAGRIDLPAVPADCGQNAHMFYIKLRDNDDRAALINWLKEAEILAVFHYIPLHSCPAGEQFGEFCGEDRYTTQESERLLRLPLFYNLSAVNQRTVINSLLSYFS
;
A
#
# COMPACT_ATOMS: atom_id res chain seq x y z
N MET A 1 -28.14 1.06 4.16
CA MET A 1 -26.81 1.14 4.82
C MET A 1 -25.77 1.56 3.80
N ILE A 2 -24.96 2.59 4.10
CA ILE A 2 -23.83 3.04 3.27
C ILE A 2 -22.58 2.25 3.70
N PRO A 3 -22.02 1.39 2.83
CA PRO A 3 -20.84 0.60 3.20
C PRO A 3 -19.60 1.50 3.33
N PHE A 4 -18.64 1.05 4.12
CA PHE A 4 -17.35 1.74 4.24
C PHE A 4 -16.55 1.73 2.92
N ASN A 5 -16.57 0.59 2.23
CA ASN A 5 -15.88 0.39 0.96
C ASN A 5 -16.70 -0.53 0.05
N ALA A 6 -16.51 -0.37 -1.26
CA ALA A 6 -16.96 -1.30 -2.28
C ALA A 6 -15.88 -1.38 -3.37
N PRO A 7 -15.55 -2.58 -3.86
CA PRO A 7 -14.57 -2.73 -4.93
C PRO A 7 -15.05 -1.99 -6.19
N PRO A 8 -14.15 -1.35 -6.95
CA PRO A 8 -14.53 -0.73 -8.21
C PRO A 8 -14.94 -1.80 -9.23
N VAL A 9 -15.99 -1.49 -9.99
CA VAL A 9 -16.42 -2.26 -11.17
C VAL A 9 -16.54 -1.27 -12.33
N VAL A 10 -15.81 -1.52 -13.41
CA VAL A 10 -15.73 -0.60 -14.56
C VAL A 10 -16.52 -1.09 -15.77
N GLY A 11 -16.94 -2.37 -15.75
CA GLY A 11 -17.87 -2.98 -16.71
C GLY A 11 -17.22 -3.89 -17.76
N THR A 12 -15.90 -3.90 -17.91
CA THR A 12 -15.17 -4.72 -18.90
C THR A 12 -14.46 -5.93 -18.28
N GLU A 13 -14.56 -6.13 -16.98
CA GLU A 13 -13.87 -7.20 -16.25
C GLU A 13 -14.22 -8.58 -16.77
N LEU A 14 -15.53 -8.87 -16.95
CA LEU A 14 -15.99 -10.18 -17.40
C LEU A 14 -15.58 -10.47 -18.86
N ASP A 15 -15.55 -9.47 -19.73
CA ASP A 15 -15.13 -9.63 -21.12
C ASP A 15 -13.65 -10.02 -21.21
N TYR A 16 -12.80 -9.39 -20.40
CA TYR A 16 -11.36 -9.74 -20.34
C TYR A 16 -11.12 -11.08 -19.70
N MET A 17 -11.85 -11.43 -18.65
CA MET A 17 -11.77 -12.77 -18.05
C MET A 17 -12.19 -13.85 -19.05
N GLN A 18 -13.28 -13.63 -19.81
CA GLN A 18 -13.71 -14.52 -20.89
C GLN A 18 -12.65 -14.64 -21.98
N SER A 19 -12.00 -13.52 -22.35
CA SER A 19 -10.88 -13.52 -23.30
C SER A 19 -9.68 -14.33 -22.79
N ALA A 20 -9.34 -14.21 -21.50
CA ALA A 20 -8.29 -15.02 -20.88
C ALA A 20 -8.62 -16.51 -20.95
N MET A 21 -9.88 -16.90 -20.64
CA MET A 21 -10.33 -18.29 -20.73
C MET A 21 -10.24 -18.83 -22.16
N ASN A 22 -10.65 -18.04 -23.15
CA ASN A 22 -10.61 -18.43 -24.57
C ASN A 22 -9.17 -18.58 -25.10
N SER A 23 -8.17 -17.93 -24.46
CA SER A 23 -6.76 -18.08 -24.82
C SER A 23 -6.15 -19.44 -24.48
N GLY A 24 -6.83 -20.22 -23.60
CA GLY A 24 -6.35 -21.50 -23.12
C GLY A 24 -5.17 -21.43 -22.14
N LYS A 25 -4.72 -20.23 -21.74
CA LYS A 25 -3.62 -20.03 -20.78
C LYS A 25 -4.11 -19.26 -19.55
N LEU A 26 -4.37 -19.95 -18.44
CA LEU A 26 -4.90 -19.37 -17.20
C LEU A 26 -3.85 -19.21 -16.09
N CYS A 27 -2.71 -19.88 -16.21
CA CYS A 27 -1.61 -19.72 -15.24
C CYS A 27 -0.92 -18.37 -15.44
N GLY A 28 -0.09 -17.98 -14.49
CA GLY A 28 0.68 -16.72 -14.54
C GLY A 28 1.52 -16.57 -15.81
N ASP A 29 1.93 -15.35 -16.08
CA ASP A 29 2.65 -14.92 -17.27
C ASP A 29 1.88 -15.15 -18.60
N GLY A 30 0.56 -15.07 -18.53
CA GLY A 30 -0.33 -15.02 -19.67
C GLY A 30 -0.35 -13.68 -20.38
N GLY A 31 -1.32 -13.49 -21.26
CA GLY A 31 -1.47 -12.27 -22.05
C GLY A 31 -1.79 -11.05 -21.20
N PHE A 32 -2.69 -11.20 -20.24
CA PHE A 32 -3.08 -10.09 -19.38
C PHE A 32 -2.05 -9.79 -18.29
N THR A 33 -1.36 -10.79 -17.76
CA THR A 33 -0.21 -10.58 -16.87
C THR A 33 0.83 -9.66 -17.53
N ARG A 34 1.21 -9.95 -18.78
CA ARG A 34 2.16 -9.11 -19.53
C ARG A 34 1.65 -7.69 -19.78
N ARG A 35 0.36 -7.52 -20.12
CA ARG A 35 -0.24 -6.19 -20.31
C ARG A 35 -0.17 -5.36 -19.03
N CYS A 36 -0.55 -5.93 -17.90
CA CYS A 36 -0.48 -5.24 -16.60
C CYS A 36 0.97 -4.87 -16.24
N GLN A 37 1.93 -5.80 -16.38
CA GLN A 37 3.34 -5.53 -16.09
C GLN A 37 3.90 -4.41 -16.99
N GLN A 38 3.61 -4.45 -18.29
CA GLN A 38 4.02 -3.42 -19.24
C GLN A 38 3.39 -2.06 -18.92
N TRP A 39 2.13 -2.04 -18.46
CA TRP A 39 1.47 -0.81 -18.06
C TRP A 39 2.25 -0.11 -16.92
N PHE A 40 2.69 -0.87 -15.89
CA PHE A 40 3.50 -0.32 -14.81
C PHE A 40 4.89 0.10 -15.30
N GLU A 41 5.55 -0.73 -16.09
CA GLU A 41 6.89 -0.46 -16.62
C GLU A 41 6.91 0.82 -17.47
N GLN A 42 5.93 0.98 -18.37
CA GLN A 42 5.85 2.15 -19.26
C GLN A 42 5.38 3.40 -18.53
N ARG A 43 4.36 3.27 -17.68
CA ARG A 43 3.78 4.42 -17.00
C ARG A 43 4.68 5.00 -15.93
N PHE A 44 5.37 4.15 -15.18
CA PHE A 44 6.16 4.56 -14.03
C PHE A 44 7.67 4.57 -14.31
N GLY A 45 8.12 4.07 -15.45
CA GLY A 45 9.53 4.04 -15.84
C GLY A 45 10.38 3.11 -15.00
N THR A 46 9.78 2.10 -14.34
CA THR A 46 10.49 1.12 -13.51
C THR A 46 11.25 0.10 -14.37
N ALA A 47 12.30 -0.51 -13.79
CA ALA A 47 13.09 -1.51 -14.51
C ALA A 47 12.32 -2.80 -14.78
N LYS A 48 11.47 -3.23 -13.81
CA LYS A 48 10.62 -4.42 -13.95
C LYS A 48 9.41 -4.35 -13.04
N ALA A 49 8.25 -4.78 -13.54
CA ALA A 49 7.05 -5.02 -12.75
C ALA A 49 6.70 -6.51 -12.80
N LEU A 50 6.39 -7.11 -11.66
CA LEU A 50 6.05 -8.53 -11.52
C LEU A 50 4.76 -8.65 -10.72
N LEU A 51 3.66 -9.13 -11.35
CA LEU A 51 2.41 -9.39 -10.64
C LEU A 51 2.60 -10.53 -9.63
N THR A 52 2.00 -10.37 -8.46
CA THR A 52 2.03 -11.32 -7.35
C THR A 52 0.61 -11.60 -6.83
N PRO A 53 0.36 -12.72 -6.12
CA PRO A 53 -0.97 -13.06 -5.61
C PRO A 53 -1.52 -12.05 -4.60
N SER A 54 -0.64 -11.30 -3.93
CA SER A 54 -1.01 -10.26 -2.95
C SER A 54 0.17 -9.31 -2.75
N CYS A 55 -0.08 -8.16 -2.10
CA CYS A 55 1.00 -7.27 -1.63
C CYS A 55 1.85 -7.96 -0.54
N THR A 56 1.25 -8.80 0.30
CA THR A 56 1.98 -9.62 1.27
C THR A 56 3.03 -10.48 0.57
N ALA A 57 2.66 -11.18 -0.50
CA ALA A 57 3.59 -11.94 -1.31
C ALA A 57 4.68 -11.08 -1.96
N SER A 58 4.34 -9.83 -2.35
CA SER A 58 5.32 -8.86 -2.85
C SER A 58 6.35 -8.46 -1.80
N LEU A 59 5.90 -8.17 -0.58
CA LEU A 59 6.77 -7.84 0.56
C LEU A 59 7.65 -9.03 0.97
N GLU A 60 7.10 -10.24 1.03
CA GLU A 60 7.86 -11.48 1.29
C GLU A 60 8.94 -11.71 0.22
N MET A 61 8.58 -11.51 -1.05
CA MET A 61 9.51 -11.59 -2.16
C MET A 61 10.62 -10.53 -2.05
N ALA A 62 10.31 -9.32 -1.60
CA ALA A 62 11.30 -8.29 -1.33
C ALA A 62 12.27 -8.72 -0.22
N ALA A 63 11.78 -9.27 0.90
CA ALA A 63 12.62 -9.77 1.99
C ALA A 63 13.56 -10.91 1.54
N LEU A 64 13.07 -11.81 0.68
CA LEU A 64 13.89 -12.85 0.05
C LEU A 64 14.96 -12.26 -0.88
N LEU A 65 14.57 -11.29 -1.69
CA LEU A 65 15.43 -10.65 -2.69
C LEU A 65 16.56 -9.86 -2.07
N LEU A 66 16.34 -9.30 -0.89
CA LEU A 66 17.34 -8.58 -0.11
C LEU A 66 18.19 -9.47 0.81
N ASP A 67 18.02 -10.79 0.73
CA ASP A 67 18.74 -11.77 1.57
C ASP A 67 18.62 -11.50 3.09
N ILE A 68 17.47 -11.04 3.53
CA ILE A 68 17.22 -10.82 4.95
C ILE A 68 17.46 -12.11 5.75
N GLN A 69 18.26 -12.03 6.80
CA GLN A 69 18.69 -13.14 7.63
C GLN A 69 18.23 -12.97 9.09
N PRO A 70 18.18 -14.06 9.88
CA PRO A 70 17.94 -13.97 11.32
C PRO A 70 18.92 -13.03 12.02
N GLY A 71 18.36 -12.07 12.76
CA GLY A 71 19.14 -11.06 13.49
C GLY A 71 19.39 -9.76 12.71
N ASP A 72 19.05 -9.70 11.43
CA ASP A 72 18.99 -8.43 10.70
C ASP A 72 17.87 -7.55 11.26
N GLU A 73 18.03 -6.24 11.18
CA GLU A 73 17.05 -5.25 11.62
C GLU A 73 16.44 -4.55 10.42
N VAL A 74 15.09 -4.33 10.50
CA VAL A 74 14.31 -3.64 9.48
C VAL A 74 13.53 -2.52 10.14
N ILE A 75 13.77 -1.29 9.69
CA ILE A 75 13.12 -0.08 10.22
C ILE A 75 11.81 0.18 9.47
N MET A 76 10.72 0.42 10.21
CA MET A 76 9.41 0.77 9.64
C MET A 76 8.55 1.53 10.65
N PRO A 77 7.46 2.23 10.21
CA PRO A 77 6.51 2.80 11.15
C PRO A 77 5.73 1.68 11.86
N SER A 78 5.37 1.90 13.11
CA SER A 78 4.48 0.98 13.81
C SER A 78 3.02 1.10 13.36
N TYR A 79 2.64 2.23 12.78
CA TYR A 79 1.30 2.46 12.23
C TYR A 79 1.21 1.93 10.80
N THR A 80 1.07 0.62 10.68
CA THR A 80 0.97 -0.08 9.39
C THR A 80 0.15 -1.36 9.51
N PHE A 81 -0.13 -2.00 8.37
CA PHE A 81 -0.73 -3.33 8.33
C PHE A 81 0.31 -4.40 8.68
N VAL A 82 -0.14 -5.48 9.30
CA VAL A 82 0.72 -6.58 9.78
C VAL A 82 1.62 -7.19 8.71
N SER A 83 1.21 -7.20 7.43
CA SER A 83 2.00 -7.77 6.33
C SER A 83 3.33 -7.06 6.15
N THR A 84 3.40 -5.74 6.42
CA THR A 84 4.65 -4.97 6.31
C THR A 84 5.73 -5.55 7.22
N ALA A 85 5.39 -5.91 8.46
CA ALA A 85 6.32 -6.51 9.41
C ALA A 85 6.51 -8.02 9.16
N ASN A 86 5.41 -8.77 8.96
CA ASN A 86 5.45 -10.22 8.82
C ASN A 86 6.39 -10.69 7.71
N ALA A 87 6.44 -10.00 6.59
CA ALA A 87 7.31 -10.36 5.47
C ALA A 87 8.78 -10.50 5.87
N PHE A 88 9.25 -9.64 6.76
CA PHE A 88 10.63 -9.65 7.25
C PHE A 88 10.80 -10.56 8.48
N VAL A 89 9.80 -10.62 9.36
CA VAL A 89 9.77 -11.55 10.49
C VAL A 89 9.85 -13.00 10.04
N LEU A 90 9.20 -13.37 8.95
CA LEU A 90 9.31 -14.71 8.34
C LEU A 90 10.74 -15.07 7.93
N ARG A 91 11.63 -14.09 7.75
CA ARG A 91 13.06 -14.27 7.49
C ARG A 91 13.91 -14.22 8.76
N GLY A 92 13.28 -14.02 9.92
CA GLY A 92 13.97 -13.93 11.22
C GLY A 92 14.50 -12.53 11.53
N ALA A 93 14.10 -11.51 10.79
CA ALA A 93 14.46 -10.13 11.10
C ALA A 93 13.78 -9.66 12.39
N LYS A 94 14.46 -8.76 13.10
CA LYS A 94 13.90 -7.94 14.16
C LYS A 94 13.35 -6.65 13.56
N ILE A 95 12.14 -6.27 13.92
CA ILE A 95 11.53 -5.04 13.46
C ILE A 95 11.88 -3.89 14.42
N VAL A 96 12.39 -2.80 13.88
CA VAL A 96 12.64 -1.57 14.62
C VAL A 96 11.58 -0.56 14.25
N PHE A 97 10.60 -0.38 15.14
CA PHE A 97 9.52 0.57 14.93
C PHE A 97 9.96 1.99 15.24
N VAL A 98 9.57 2.92 14.40
CA VAL A 98 9.83 4.36 14.55
C VAL A 98 8.50 5.09 14.58
N ASP A 99 8.43 6.19 15.35
CA ASP A 99 7.23 7.01 15.47
C ASP A 99 6.84 7.64 14.12
N ILE A 100 5.61 8.11 14.06
CA ILE A 100 5.02 8.69 12.87
C ILE A 100 4.96 10.22 12.97
N ARG A 101 4.83 10.86 11.82
CA ARG A 101 4.42 12.26 11.72
C ARG A 101 2.94 12.40 12.09
N ARG A 102 2.65 13.38 12.91
CA ARG A 102 1.28 13.69 13.32
C ARG A 102 0.37 14.07 12.15
N ASP A 103 0.90 14.78 11.15
CA ASP A 103 0.13 15.35 10.04
C ASP A 103 -0.28 14.29 9.01
N THR A 104 0.66 13.46 8.54
CA THR A 104 0.47 12.51 7.44
C THR A 104 0.24 11.07 7.90
N MET A 105 0.50 10.71 9.15
CA MET A 105 0.52 9.34 9.68
C MET A 105 1.66 8.48 9.10
N ASN A 106 2.52 9.02 8.29
CA ASN A 106 3.70 8.37 7.73
C ASN A 106 4.84 8.32 8.75
N ILE A 107 5.82 7.42 8.53
CA ILE A 107 7.04 7.38 9.35
C ILE A 107 7.66 8.78 9.49
N ASP A 108 8.10 9.15 10.69
CA ASP A 108 8.87 10.38 10.90
C ASP A 108 10.31 10.15 10.44
N GLU A 109 10.65 10.71 9.29
CA GLU A 109 11.96 10.57 8.67
C GLU A 109 13.10 11.11 9.52
N SER A 110 12.82 12.07 10.41
CA SER A 110 13.82 12.67 11.28
C SER A 110 14.30 11.73 12.40
N LEU A 111 13.51 10.69 12.70
CA LEU A 111 13.81 9.71 13.75
C LEU A 111 14.49 8.45 13.21
N ILE A 112 14.52 8.25 11.90
CA ILE A 112 15.05 7.03 11.28
C ILE A 112 16.54 6.86 11.57
N GLU A 113 17.33 7.93 11.48
CA GLU A 113 18.78 7.84 11.65
C GLU A 113 19.19 7.31 13.04
N ALA A 114 18.46 7.70 14.09
CA ALA A 114 18.69 7.22 15.45
C ALA A 114 18.38 5.73 15.65
N ALA A 115 17.57 5.15 14.76
CA ALA A 115 17.20 3.74 14.79
C ALA A 115 18.16 2.84 13.99
N ILE A 116 19.13 3.42 13.27
CA ILE A 116 20.10 2.65 12.46
C ILE A 116 21.19 2.08 13.33
N THR A 117 21.44 0.77 13.19
CA THR A 117 22.55 0.04 13.80
C THR A 117 23.39 -0.68 12.72
N ASP A 118 24.43 -1.38 13.12
CA ASP A 118 25.23 -2.25 12.22
C ASP A 118 24.46 -3.47 11.69
N LYS A 119 23.32 -3.80 12.31
CA LYS A 119 22.43 -4.89 11.91
C LYS A 119 21.34 -4.42 10.96
N THR A 120 21.13 -3.12 10.81
CA THR A 120 20.09 -2.60 9.93
C THR A 120 20.38 -2.97 8.48
N ARG A 121 19.37 -3.47 7.75
CA ARG A 121 19.47 -3.87 6.33
C ARG A 121 18.54 -3.12 5.44
N ALA A 122 17.36 -2.75 5.95
CA ALA A 122 16.36 -2.06 5.14
C ALA A 122 15.54 -1.06 5.95
N ILE A 123 15.04 -0.05 5.23
CA ILE A 123 13.99 0.87 5.68
C ILE A 123 12.75 0.57 4.84
N VAL A 124 11.59 0.43 5.50
CA VAL A 124 10.31 0.13 4.85
C VAL A 124 9.32 1.26 5.15
N PRO A 125 9.36 2.37 4.38
CA PRO A 125 8.36 3.41 4.48
C PRO A 125 7.01 2.88 3.98
N VAL A 126 5.92 3.32 4.63
CA VAL A 126 4.54 2.99 4.25
C VAL A 126 3.85 4.28 3.82
N HIS A 127 3.38 4.34 2.58
CA HIS A 127 2.71 5.51 2.03
C HIS A 127 1.24 5.53 2.44
N TYR A 128 0.98 5.95 3.68
CA TYR A 128 -0.35 5.92 4.27
C TYR A 128 -1.33 6.83 3.52
N ALA A 129 -2.55 6.33 3.30
CA ALA A 129 -3.63 7.00 2.57
C ALA A 129 -3.29 7.40 1.12
N GLY A 130 -2.21 6.86 0.55
CA GLY A 130 -1.70 7.27 -0.75
C GLY A 130 -0.93 8.59 -0.72
N VAL A 131 -0.48 9.03 0.45
CA VAL A 131 0.39 10.20 0.64
C VAL A 131 1.82 9.74 0.85
N ALA A 132 2.77 10.34 0.15
CA ALA A 132 4.16 9.94 0.20
C ALA A 132 4.81 10.20 1.56
N CYS A 133 5.72 9.31 1.99
CA CYS A 133 6.75 9.63 2.98
C CYS A 133 7.77 10.62 2.40
N GLU A 134 8.59 11.23 3.24
CA GLU A 134 9.68 12.12 2.82
C GLU A 134 10.84 11.32 2.20
N MET A 135 10.60 10.87 0.95
CA MET A 135 11.45 9.91 0.28
C MET A 135 12.87 10.40 0.00
N ASP A 136 13.07 11.71 -0.20
CA ASP A 136 14.43 12.25 -0.43
C ASP A 136 15.30 12.05 0.82
N THR A 137 14.76 12.33 2.00
CA THR A 137 15.46 12.09 3.28
C THR A 137 15.72 10.63 3.50
N ILE A 138 14.71 9.76 3.29
CA ILE A 138 14.84 8.31 3.45
C ILE A 138 15.90 7.74 2.50
N MET A 139 15.89 8.14 1.24
CA MET A 139 16.87 7.68 0.26
C MET A 139 18.29 8.19 0.55
N ALA A 140 18.42 9.42 1.07
CA ALA A 140 19.71 9.95 1.49
C ALA A 140 20.30 9.16 2.68
N LEU A 141 19.49 8.81 3.67
CA LEU A 141 19.89 7.94 4.78
C LEU A 141 20.27 6.54 4.28
N ALA A 142 19.47 5.95 3.41
CA ALA A 142 19.76 4.65 2.84
C ALA A 142 21.10 4.64 2.08
N ALA A 143 21.39 5.67 1.30
CA ALA A 143 22.66 5.82 0.61
C ALA A 143 23.85 6.00 1.59
N LYS A 144 23.66 6.82 2.64
CA LYS A 144 24.70 7.08 3.67
C LYS A 144 25.11 5.81 4.42
N TYR A 145 24.13 4.95 4.74
CA TYR A 145 24.35 3.75 5.55
C TYR A 145 24.34 2.45 4.74
N ASN A 146 24.31 2.53 3.40
CA ASN A 146 24.26 1.38 2.50
C ASN A 146 23.09 0.42 2.81
N LEU A 147 21.89 0.98 2.99
CA LEU A 147 20.66 0.26 3.29
C LEU A 147 19.77 0.15 2.05
N TYR A 148 18.92 -0.87 2.03
CA TYR A 148 17.85 -0.96 1.04
C TYR A 148 16.62 -0.16 1.48
N VAL A 149 15.82 0.27 0.50
CA VAL A 149 14.49 0.88 0.74
C VAL A 149 13.46 0.06 0.00
N VAL A 150 12.48 -0.48 0.75
CA VAL A 150 11.31 -1.19 0.21
C VAL A 150 10.08 -0.33 0.49
N GLU A 151 9.50 0.25 -0.54
CA GLU A 151 8.28 1.05 -0.38
C GLU A 151 7.06 0.12 -0.22
N ASP A 152 6.43 0.12 0.95
CA ASP A 152 5.07 -0.40 1.08
C ASP A 152 4.11 0.64 0.48
N ALA A 153 3.89 0.49 -0.81
CA ALA A 153 3.01 1.33 -1.61
C ALA A 153 1.63 0.67 -1.84
N ALA A 154 1.19 -0.20 -0.90
CA ALA A 154 -0.09 -0.89 -0.97
C ALA A 154 -1.28 0.06 -1.18
N GLN A 155 -1.13 1.33 -0.85
CA GLN A 155 -2.13 2.39 -1.02
C GLN A 155 -1.69 3.44 -2.05
N GLY A 156 -0.55 3.24 -2.75
CA GLY A 156 0.17 4.29 -3.47
C GLY A 156 -0.01 4.32 -5.00
N VAL A 157 -0.73 3.37 -5.62
CA VAL A 157 -0.92 3.37 -7.08
C VAL A 157 -1.55 4.68 -7.55
N MET A 158 -0.94 5.34 -8.55
CA MET A 158 -1.31 6.67 -9.08
C MET A 158 -0.99 7.86 -8.16
N SER A 159 -0.34 7.65 -7.02
CA SER A 159 0.20 8.73 -6.19
C SER A 159 1.64 9.05 -6.58
N THR A 160 2.08 10.28 -6.26
CA THR A 160 3.43 10.74 -6.60
C THR A 160 4.10 11.51 -5.45
N TYR A 161 5.42 11.50 -5.45
CA TYR A 161 6.28 12.36 -4.65
C TYR A 161 7.20 13.15 -5.59
N LYS A 162 7.10 14.47 -5.61
CA LYS A 162 7.83 15.37 -6.54
C LYS A 162 7.73 14.90 -7.99
N GLY A 163 6.53 14.48 -8.40
CA GLY A 163 6.25 13.97 -9.74
C GLY A 163 6.71 12.53 -10.03
N ARG A 164 7.40 11.85 -9.12
CA ARG A 164 7.80 10.44 -9.24
C ARG A 164 6.70 9.54 -8.65
N ALA A 165 6.33 8.49 -9.34
CA ALA A 165 5.31 7.54 -8.86
C ALA A 165 5.77 6.84 -7.56
N LEU A 166 4.88 6.69 -6.57
CA LEU A 166 5.16 5.91 -5.37
C LEU A 166 5.39 4.44 -5.75
N GLY A 167 6.26 3.76 -5.01
CA GLY A 167 6.74 2.43 -5.33
C GLY A 167 7.89 2.39 -6.34
N THR A 168 8.32 3.56 -6.88
CA THR A 168 9.40 3.64 -7.86
C THR A 168 10.60 4.49 -7.41
N ILE A 169 10.61 4.87 -6.14
CA ILE A 169 11.64 5.77 -5.57
C ILE A 169 12.71 4.96 -4.84
N GLY A 170 12.29 4.00 -4.02
CA GLY A 170 13.18 3.04 -3.36
C GLY A 170 13.71 1.97 -4.30
N HIS A 171 14.40 0.98 -3.77
CA HIS A 171 14.97 -0.13 -4.54
C HIS A 171 13.89 -1.10 -5.03
N ILE A 172 12.86 -1.32 -4.21
CA ILE A 172 11.70 -2.18 -4.48
C ILE A 172 10.45 -1.46 -4.02
N GLY A 173 9.35 -1.56 -4.79
CA GLY A 173 8.03 -1.13 -4.39
C GLY A 173 7.03 -2.29 -4.39
N CYS A 174 6.08 -2.26 -3.46
CA CYS A 174 5.06 -3.29 -3.29
C CYS A 174 3.67 -2.68 -3.39
N PHE A 175 2.90 -3.08 -4.42
CA PHE A 175 1.52 -2.65 -4.63
C PHE A 175 0.51 -3.71 -4.20
N SER A 176 -0.68 -3.25 -3.81
CA SER A 176 -1.83 -4.10 -3.49
C SER A 176 -2.98 -3.88 -4.46
N PHE A 177 -3.59 -4.99 -4.88
CA PHE A 177 -4.83 -5.03 -5.66
C PHE A 177 -5.91 -5.84 -4.92
N HIS A 178 -5.86 -5.81 -3.58
CA HIS A 178 -6.94 -6.32 -2.73
C HIS A 178 -8.24 -5.54 -2.99
N GLU A 179 -9.40 -6.16 -2.76
CA GLU A 179 -10.71 -5.53 -3.02
C GLU A 179 -10.93 -4.17 -2.34
N THR A 180 -10.23 -3.89 -1.24
CA THR A 180 -10.30 -2.61 -0.52
C THR A 180 -9.47 -1.48 -1.14
N LYS A 181 -8.68 -1.78 -2.17
CA LYS A 181 -7.79 -0.80 -2.81
C LYS A 181 -8.49 -0.05 -3.95
N ASN A 182 -7.84 1.00 -4.44
CA ASN A 182 -8.38 1.82 -5.53
C ASN A 182 -8.56 1.02 -6.82
N TYR A 183 -7.75 -0.01 -7.01
CA TYR A 183 -7.76 -0.95 -8.13
C TYR A 183 -7.69 -2.35 -7.58
N THR A 184 -8.52 -3.27 -8.09
CA THR A 184 -8.57 -4.65 -7.59
C THR A 184 -8.31 -5.67 -8.68
N ALA A 185 -7.74 -6.81 -8.31
CA ALA A 185 -7.58 -7.97 -9.18
C ALA A 185 -8.68 -9.04 -8.96
N GLY A 186 -9.89 -8.58 -8.58
CA GLY A 186 -11.02 -9.47 -8.32
C GLY A 186 -10.97 -10.14 -6.93
N GLY A 187 -10.45 -9.40 -5.93
CA GLY A 187 -10.38 -9.84 -4.53
C GLY A 187 -8.99 -9.73 -3.96
N GLU A 188 -8.05 -10.48 -4.47
CA GLU A 188 -6.65 -10.50 -4.05
C GLU A 188 -5.70 -10.24 -5.22
N GLY A 189 -4.60 -9.52 -4.96
CA GLY A 189 -3.56 -9.28 -5.93
C GLY A 189 -2.51 -8.31 -5.43
N GLY A 190 -1.36 -8.30 -6.09
CA GLY A 190 -0.27 -7.39 -5.82
C GLY A 190 0.70 -7.27 -6.99
N ALA A 191 1.70 -6.42 -6.83
CA ALA A 191 2.83 -6.33 -7.74
C ALA A 191 4.10 -5.94 -6.99
N THR A 192 5.21 -6.56 -7.38
CA THR A 192 6.55 -6.15 -6.98
C THR A 192 7.15 -5.31 -8.09
N ILE A 193 7.53 -4.09 -7.77
CA ILE A 193 8.19 -3.15 -8.66
C ILE A 193 9.66 -3.14 -8.34
N ILE A 194 10.49 -3.52 -9.30
CA ILE A 194 11.94 -3.60 -9.16
C ILE A 194 12.56 -2.37 -9.82
N ASN A 195 13.15 -1.50 -9.03
CA ASN A 195 13.76 -0.26 -9.52
C ASN A 195 15.28 -0.43 -9.70
N ASP A 196 15.93 -1.21 -8.82
CA ASP A 196 17.35 -1.58 -9.02
C ASP A 196 17.46 -2.72 -10.05
N ARG A 197 18.05 -2.39 -11.21
CA ARG A 197 18.25 -3.34 -12.32
C ARG A 197 19.04 -4.60 -11.93
N LYS A 198 19.90 -4.53 -10.90
CA LYS A 198 20.68 -5.67 -10.43
C LYS A 198 19.81 -6.77 -9.80
N LEU A 199 18.64 -6.41 -9.32
CA LEU A 199 17.71 -7.33 -8.66
C LEU A 199 16.74 -8.02 -9.63
N VAL A 200 16.64 -7.57 -10.89
CA VAL A 200 15.60 -8.02 -11.83
C VAL A 200 15.68 -9.53 -12.12
N GLU A 201 16.84 -10.04 -12.44
CA GLU A 201 17.00 -11.47 -12.79
C GLU A 201 16.63 -12.36 -11.60
N ARG A 202 17.14 -12.03 -10.41
CA ARG A 202 16.87 -12.80 -9.20
C ARG A 202 15.39 -12.70 -8.79
N ALA A 203 14.76 -11.54 -9.00
CA ALA A 203 13.34 -11.36 -8.75
C ALA A 203 12.46 -12.28 -9.61
N GLU A 204 12.78 -12.43 -10.90
CA GLU A 204 12.08 -13.37 -11.78
C GLU A 204 12.27 -14.83 -11.32
N ILE A 205 13.48 -15.18 -10.86
CA ILE A 205 13.79 -16.54 -10.35
C ILE A 205 13.00 -16.82 -9.05
N ILE A 206 13.08 -15.94 -8.07
CA ILE A 206 12.36 -16.10 -6.77
C ILE A 206 10.86 -16.22 -7.01
N ARG A 207 10.28 -15.35 -7.87
CA ARG A 207 8.86 -15.37 -8.21
C ARG A 207 8.41 -16.71 -8.82
N GLU A 208 9.24 -17.35 -9.62
CA GLU A 208 8.95 -18.60 -10.33
C GLU A 208 9.57 -19.80 -9.61
N LYS A 209 9.34 -19.92 -8.32
CA LYS A 209 9.72 -21.08 -7.50
C LYS A 209 11.22 -21.34 -7.41
N GLY A 210 12.04 -20.29 -7.55
CA GLY A 210 13.49 -20.41 -7.54
C GLY A 210 14.08 -20.99 -8.85
N THR A 211 13.31 -20.98 -9.95
CA THR A 211 13.76 -21.52 -11.24
C THR A 211 14.03 -20.40 -12.26
N ASN A 212 14.91 -20.66 -13.20
CA ASN A 212 15.16 -19.77 -14.33
C ASN A 212 14.22 -20.03 -15.53
N ARG A 213 12.98 -20.44 -15.26
CA ARG A 213 11.97 -20.77 -16.28
C ARG A 213 11.66 -19.60 -17.22
N SER A 214 11.67 -18.35 -16.72
CA SER A 214 11.47 -17.16 -17.56
C SER A 214 12.58 -17.01 -18.62
N GLN A 215 13.84 -17.36 -18.30
CA GLN A 215 14.95 -17.36 -19.23
C GLN A 215 14.77 -18.44 -20.31
N PHE A 216 14.27 -19.62 -19.93
CA PHE A 216 13.95 -20.70 -20.87
C PHE A 216 12.92 -20.25 -21.90
N PHE A 217 11.81 -19.65 -21.49
CA PHE A 217 10.80 -19.16 -22.42
C PHE A 217 11.26 -18.00 -23.31
N ARG A 218 12.29 -17.28 -22.91
CA ARG A 218 12.95 -16.26 -23.74
C ARG A 218 14.05 -16.85 -24.67
N GLY A 219 14.29 -18.15 -24.60
CA GLY A 219 15.30 -18.81 -25.42
C GLY A 219 16.75 -18.51 -25.00
N LEU A 220 16.95 -18.06 -23.75
CA LEU A 220 18.28 -17.74 -23.22
C LEU A 220 19.01 -18.97 -22.66
N VAL A 221 18.26 -20.02 -22.34
CA VAL A 221 18.80 -21.31 -21.85
C VAL A 221 18.01 -22.47 -22.46
N ASP A 222 18.69 -23.61 -22.68
CA ASP A 222 18.09 -24.80 -23.28
C ASP A 222 17.13 -25.56 -22.33
N LYS A 223 17.37 -25.43 -21.02
CA LYS A 223 16.58 -26.08 -19.96
C LYS A 223 16.51 -25.14 -18.77
N TYR A 224 15.38 -25.18 -18.04
CA TYR A 224 15.30 -24.50 -16.75
C TYR A 224 15.53 -25.47 -15.60
N THR A 225 16.14 -24.97 -14.54
CA THR A 225 16.50 -25.74 -13.34
C THR A 225 16.20 -24.93 -12.08
N TRP A 226 16.24 -25.57 -10.95
CA TRP A 226 16.24 -24.89 -9.66
C TRP A 226 17.56 -24.16 -9.43
N ARG A 227 17.51 -22.84 -9.26
CA ARG A 227 18.66 -21.93 -9.23
C ARG A 227 18.85 -21.23 -7.88
N ASP A 228 17.75 -20.93 -7.17
CA ASP A 228 17.74 -20.15 -5.94
C ASP A 228 16.54 -20.54 -5.10
N ILE A 229 16.47 -20.02 -3.85
CA ILE A 229 15.25 -20.04 -3.06
C ILE A 229 14.12 -19.32 -3.81
N GLY A 230 12.89 -19.74 -3.63
CA GLY A 230 11.74 -19.07 -4.26
C GLY A 230 10.42 -19.69 -3.83
N SER A 231 9.33 -19.08 -4.28
CA SER A 231 7.98 -19.59 -4.05
C SER A 231 7.09 -19.35 -5.26
N SER A 232 5.85 -19.81 -5.17
CA SER A 232 4.85 -19.58 -6.22
C SER A 232 4.21 -18.21 -6.05
N TYR A 233 4.94 -17.16 -6.48
CA TYR A 233 4.46 -15.77 -6.41
C TYR A 233 3.78 -15.32 -7.71
N LEU A 234 3.13 -16.22 -8.42
CA LEU A 234 2.45 -15.94 -9.68
C LEU A 234 0.97 -15.67 -9.45
N MET A 235 0.49 -14.54 -9.97
CA MET A 235 -0.95 -14.26 -10.11
C MET A 235 -1.49 -15.02 -11.32
N SER A 236 -2.72 -15.55 -11.25
CA SER A 236 -3.38 -16.19 -12.40
C SER A 236 -3.71 -15.15 -13.49
N ASP A 237 -3.76 -15.59 -14.76
CA ASP A 237 -4.11 -14.69 -15.86
C ASP A 237 -5.60 -14.25 -15.82
N LEU A 238 -6.47 -14.98 -15.11
CA LEU A 238 -7.85 -14.54 -14.82
C LEU A 238 -7.88 -13.31 -13.91
N GLN A 239 -7.11 -13.33 -12.83
CA GLN A 239 -6.98 -12.17 -11.95
C GLN A 239 -6.30 -10.99 -12.66
N ALA A 240 -5.28 -11.29 -13.49
CA ALA A 240 -4.62 -10.27 -14.28
C ALA A 240 -5.57 -9.65 -15.33
N ALA A 241 -6.51 -10.43 -15.89
CA ALA A 241 -7.53 -9.92 -16.80
C ALA A 241 -8.51 -8.98 -16.09
N TYR A 242 -8.93 -9.34 -14.89
CA TYR A 242 -9.74 -8.47 -14.05
C TYR A 242 -9.00 -7.15 -13.75
N LEU A 243 -7.73 -7.26 -13.30
CA LEU A 243 -6.88 -6.10 -13.01
C LEU A 243 -6.67 -5.22 -14.26
N TRP A 244 -6.53 -5.82 -15.43
CA TRP A 244 -6.34 -5.08 -16.67
C TRP A 244 -7.49 -4.10 -16.93
N ALA A 245 -8.74 -4.53 -16.73
CA ALA A 245 -9.91 -3.64 -16.85
C ALA A 245 -9.79 -2.41 -15.93
N GLN A 246 -9.31 -2.62 -14.71
CA GLN A 246 -9.10 -1.55 -13.74
C GLN A 246 -7.98 -0.59 -14.16
N LEU A 247 -6.87 -1.12 -14.70
CA LEU A 247 -5.73 -0.32 -15.13
C LEU A 247 -6.03 0.51 -16.38
N GLU A 248 -6.80 -0.02 -17.34
CA GLU A 248 -7.30 0.78 -18.48
C GLU A 248 -8.18 1.94 -18.03
N ALA A 249 -8.93 1.78 -16.95
CA ALA A 249 -9.79 2.80 -16.37
C ALA A 249 -9.11 3.62 -15.27
N ALA A 250 -7.80 3.48 -15.05
CA ALA A 250 -7.10 4.01 -13.88
C ALA A 250 -7.29 5.53 -13.72
N GLU A 251 -7.20 6.31 -14.77
CA GLU A 251 -7.41 7.77 -14.73
C GLU A 251 -8.85 8.12 -14.29
N ARG A 252 -9.83 7.43 -14.85
CA ARG A 252 -11.24 7.66 -14.52
C ARG A 252 -11.53 7.32 -13.07
N ILE A 253 -11.01 6.18 -12.58
CA ILE A 253 -11.15 5.76 -11.18
C ILE A 253 -10.50 6.80 -10.26
N ASN A 254 -9.27 7.20 -10.56
CA ASN A 254 -8.52 8.15 -9.75
C ASN A 254 -9.21 9.51 -9.69
N GLN A 255 -9.63 10.05 -10.83
CA GLN A 255 -10.31 11.35 -10.90
C GLN A 255 -11.63 11.35 -10.12
N GLN A 256 -12.43 10.28 -10.22
CA GLN A 256 -13.68 10.16 -9.48
C GLN A 256 -13.42 10.12 -7.96
N ARG A 257 -12.40 9.38 -7.51
CA ARG A 257 -12.03 9.32 -6.09
C ARG A 257 -11.53 10.67 -5.58
N LEU A 258 -10.72 11.38 -6.36
CA LEU A 258 -10.25 12.73 -6.03
C LEU A 258 -11.41 13.73 -5.90
N THR A 259 -12.42 13.64 -6.76
CA THR A 259 -13.63 14.47 -6.68
C THR A 259 -14.40 14.20 -5.38
N LEU A 260 -14.59 12.92 -5.02
CA LEU A 260 -15.24 12.54 -3.76
C LEU A 260 -14.43 13.02 -2.55
N TRP A 261 -13.12 12.87 -2.58
CA TRP A 261 -12.22 13.30 -1.51
C TRP A 261 -12.30 14.81 -1.31
N GLN A 262 -12.24 15.59 -2.39
CA GLN A 262 -12.32 17.06 -2.33
C GLN A 262 -13.67 17.52 -1.80
N THR A 263 -14.76 16.84 -2.17
CA THR A 263 -16.11 17.14 -1.66
C THR A 263 -16.20 16.98 -0.13
N TYR A 264 -15.59 15.91 0.42
CA TYR A 264 -15.49 15.76 1.87
C TYR A 264 -14.65 16.86 2.50
N TYR A 265 -13.49 17.14 1.92
CA TYR A 265 -12.55 18.13 2.46
C TYR A 265 -13.20 19.50 2.57
N ASP A 266 -13.82 19.98 1.50
CA ASP A 266 -14.47 21.29 1.46
C ASP A 266 -15.66 21.38 2.44
N ALA A 267 -16.48 20.33 2.50
CA ALA A 267 -17.64 20.29 3.37
C ALA A 267 -17.28 20.24 4.88
N LEU A 268 -16.17 19.60 5.23
CA LEU A 268 -15.75 19.43 6.63
C LEU A 268 -14.73 20.49 7.09
N LEU A 269 -14.23 21.32 6.17
CA LEU A 269 -13.28 22.39 6.49
C LEU A 269 -13.77 23.36 7.58
N PRO A 270 -15.07 23.75 7.67
CA PRO A 270 -15.55 24.56 8.77
C PRO A 270 -15.41 23.91 10.15
N LEU A 271 -15.61 22.58 10.25
CA LEU A 271 -15.41 21.85 11.50
C LEU A 271 -13.93 21.82 11.92
N ALA A 272 -13.02 21.66 10.94
CA ALA A 272 -11.59 21.71 11.20
C ALA A 272 -11.15 23.12 11.67
N ARG A 273 -11.65 24.18 11.02
CA ARG A 273 -11.38 25.56 11.44
C ARG A 273 -11.91 25.89 12.84
N ALA A 274 -12.99 25.24 13.24
CA ALA A 274 -13.55 25.33 14.58
C ALA A 274 -12.84 24.45 15.62
N GLY A 275 -11.77 23.70 15.22
CA GLY A 275 -11.01 22.80 16.09
C GLY A 275 -11.79 21.56 16.57
N ARG A 276 -12.87 21.18 15.85
CA ARG A 276 -13.67 20.00 16.19
C ARG A 276 -13.06 18.70 15.69
N ILE A 277 -12.35 18.76 14.55
CA ILE A 277 -11.68 17.62 13.90
C ILE A 277 -10.36 18.09 13.27
N ASP A 278 -9.43 17.14 13.02
CA ASP A 278 -8.34 17.37 12.09
C ASP A 278 -8.65 16.68 10.75
N LEU A 279 -8.34 17.35 9.64
CA LEU A 279 -8.47 16.82 8.27
C LEU A 279 -7.16 16.18 7.79
N PRO A 280 -7.20 15.29 6.76
CA PRO A 280 -6.00 14.73 6.18
C PRO A 280 -5.07 15.81 5.62
N ALA A 281 -3.79 15.71 5.92
CA ALA A 281 -2.77 16.57 5.34
C ALA A 281 -2.19 15.93 4.08
N VAL A 282 -2.07 16.72 3.02
CA VAL A 282 -1.38 16.33 1.78
C VAL A 282 -0.30 17.37 1.53
N PRO A 283 0.99 17.05 1.75
CA PRO A 283 2.09 17.96 1.47
C PRO A 283 2.13 18.43 0.01
N ALA A 284 2.62 19.64 -0.24
CA ALA A 284 2.61 20.26 -1.58
C ALA A 284 3.38 19.44 -2.63
N ASP A 285 4.40 18.70 -2.20
CA ASP A 285 5.22 17.84 -3.07
C ASP A 285 4.57 16.48 -3.37
N CYS A 286 3.38 16.20 -2.80
CA CYS A 286 2.69 14.92 -2.93
C CYS A 286 1.47 15.06 -3.84
N GLY A 287 1.40 14.21 -4.89
CA GLY A 287 0.17 13.94 -5.62
C GLY A 287 -0.52 12.73 -5.00
N GLN A 288 -1.73 12.90 -4.46
CA GLN A 288 -2.48 11.82 -3.83
C GLN A 288 -3.42 11.12 -4.81
N ASN A 289 -3.87 9.91 -4.46
CA ASN A 289 -4.81 9.09 -5.22
C ASN A 289 -6.19 8.94 -4.54
N ALA A 290 -6.46 9.71 -3.51
CA ALA A 290 -7.67 9.60 -2.70
C ALA A 290 -7.97 8.15 -2.25
N HIS A 291 -6.95 7.42 -1.76
CA HIS A 291 -7.13 6.04 -1.30
C HIS A 291 -8.15 5.95 -0.17
N MET A 292 -8.17 6.90 0.73
CA MET A 292 -9.17 7.02 1.79
C MET A 292 -9.40 8.48 2.14
N PHE A 293 -10.52 8.75 2.80
CA PHE A 293 -10.75 9.99 3.53
C PHE A 293 -10.89 9.66 5.01
N TYR A 294 -10.16 10.33 5.87
CA TYR A 294 -10.24 10.16 7.30
C TYR A 294 -10.36 11.51 8.01
N ILE A 295 -10.84 11.48 9.22
CA ILE A 295 -10.80 12.61 10.15
C ILE A 295 -10.13 12.13 11.44
N LYS A 296 -9.56 13.05 12.20
CA LYS A 296 -9.10 12.73 13.56
C LYS A 296 -9.95 13.50 14.56
N LEU A 297 -10.45 12.79 15.58
CA LEU A 297 -11.23 13.31 16.65
C LEU A 297 -10.30 13.78 17.78
N ARG A 298 -10.88 14.24 18.88
CA ARG A 298 -10.09 14.64 20.06
C ARG A 298 -9.36 13.45 20.68
N ASP A 299 -10.09 12.34 20.86
CA ASP A 299 -9.59 11.13 21.51
C ASP A 299 -10.40 9.89 21.06
N ASN A 300 -10.09 8.74 21.69
CA ASN A 300 -10.74 7.46 21.40
C ASN A 300 -12.23 7.44 21.78
N ASP A 301 -12.62 8.13 22.83
CA ASP A 301 -14.01 8.17 23.30
C ASP A 301 -14.89 8.95 22.32
N ASP A 302 -14.42 10.11 21.86
CA ASP A 302 -15.10 10.89 20.81
C ASP A 302 -15.21 10.07 19.51
N ARG A 303 -14.15 9.32 19.14
CA ARG A 303 -14.18 8.43 17.98
C ARG A 303 -15.21 7.33 18.12
N ALA A 304 -15.28 6.67 19.28
CA ALA A 304 -16.24 5.61 19.55
C ALA A 304 -17.69 6.14 19.53
N ALA A 305 -17.91 7.32 20.11
CA ALA A 305 -19.21 7.98 20.08
C ALA A 305 -19.67 8.31 18.65
N LEU A 306 -18.77 8.86 17.82
CA LEU A 306 -19.08 9.18 16.43
C LEU A 306 -19.32 7.92 15.57
N ILE A 307 -18.57 6.83 15.81
CA ILE A 307 -18.82 5.54 15.13
C ILE A 307 -20.25 5.06 15.43
N ASN A 308 -20.67 5.10 16.68
CA ASN A 308 -22.03 4.69 17.08
C ASN A 308 -23.10 5.58 16.45
N TRP A 309 -22.92 6.90 16.47
CA TRP A 309 -23.81 7.85 15.80
C TRP A 309 -23.99 7.57 14.31
N LEU A 310 -22.88 7.36 13.59
CA LEU A 310 -22.90 7.05 12.16
C LEU A 310 -23.56 5.70 11.90
N LYS A 311 -23.30 4.70 12.75
CA LYS A 311 -23.92 3.37 12.64
C LYS A 311 -25.45 3.43 12.81
N GLU A 312 -25.98 4.23 13.75
CA GLU A 312 -27.42 4.46 13.91
C GLU A 312 -28.03 5.13 12.66
N ALA A 313 -27.26 5.96 11.96
CA ALA A 313 -27.64 6.54 10.67
C ALA A 313 -27.39 5.61 9.46
N GLU A 314 -27.14 4.31 9.71
CA GLU A 314 -26.82 3.31 8.68
C GLU A 314 -25.57 3.65 7.82
N ILE A 315 -24.57 4.29 8.41
CA ILE A 315 -23.29 4.64 7.78
C ILE A 315 -22.17 3.85 8.46
N LEU A 316 -21.39 3.09 7.69
CA LEU A 316 -20.22 2.36 8.20
C LEU A 316 -18.97 3.23 8.10
N ALA A 317 -18.49 3.71 9.23
CA ALA A 317 -17.18 4.34 9.39
C ALA A 317 -16.32 3.47 10.30
N VAL A 318 -15.01 3.40 10.05
CA VAL A 318 -14.13 2.44 10.71
C VAL A 318 -12.82 3.09 11.14
N PHE A 319 -12.30 2.67 12.30
CA PHE A 319 -10.93 3.02 12.71
C PHE A 319 -9.90 2.35 11.79
N HIS A 320 -8.62 2.72 11.93
CA HIS A 320 -7.54 2.07 11.17
C HIS A 320 -6.37 1.80 12.10
N TYR A 321 -5.70 0.73 11.82
CA TYR A 321 -4.57 0.10 12.49
C TYR A 321 -4.48 0.32 14.02
N ILE A 322 -4.33 -0.78 14.72
CA ILE A 322 -3.74 -0.78 16.06
C ILE A 322 -2.22 -0.77 15.84
N PRO A 323 -1.45 0.09 16.53
CA PRO A 323 -0.01 0.13 16.39
C PRO A 323 0.63 -1.24 16.62
N LEU A 324 1.54 -1.65 15.73
CA LEU A 324 2.10 -3.00 15.79
C LEU A 324 2.95 -3.23 17.03
N HIS A 325 3.69 -2.22 17.51
CA HIS A 325 4.58 -2.34 18.65
C HIS A 325 3.86 -2.70 19.95
N SER A 326 2.58 -2.39 20.07
CA SER A 326 1.74 -2.72 21.25
C SER A 326 0.93 -4.01 21.08
N CYS A 327 1.13 -4.72 19.97
CA CYS A 327 0.48 -6.02 19.73
C CYS A 327 1.40 -7.16 20.16
N PRO A 328 0.86 -8.33 20.58
CA PRO A 328 1.69 -9.46 21.06
C PRO A 328 2.81 -9.88 20.10
N ALA A 329 2.55 -9.89 18.80
CA ALA A 329 3.58 -10.21 17.80
C ALA A 329 4.62 -9.07 17.66
N GLY A 330 4.19 -7.82 17.78
CA GLY A 330 5.09 -6.67 17.75
C GLY A 330 6.05 -6.62 18.94
N GLU A 331 5.57 -6.96 20.13
CA GLU A 331 6.40 -7.11 21.34
C GLU A 331 7.38 -8.29 21.23
N GLN A 332 6.96 -9.38 20.56
CA GLN A 332 7.80 -10.57 20.38
C GLN A 332 8.89 -10.38 19.33
N PHE A 333 8.58 -9.73 18.20
CA PHE A 333 9.44 -9.70 17.01
C PHE A 333 10.05 -8.33 16.74
N GLY A 334 9.74 -7.31 17.54
CA GLY A 334 10.22 -5.96 17.32
C GLY A 334 10.49 -5.19 18.59
N GLU A 335 10.92 -3.97 18.41
CA GLU A 335 11.08 -2.98 19.48
C GLU A 335 10.76 -1.59 18.92
N PHE A 336 10.27 -0.70 19.78
CA PHE A 336 10.04 0.70 19.43
C PHE A 336 11.29 1.52 19.76
N CYS A 337 11.83 2.22 18.79
CA CYS A 337 12.99 3.09 18.97
C CYS A 337 12.56 4.50 19.36
N GLY A 338 13.02 4.98 20.50
CA GLY A 338 12.68 6.31 21.01
C GLY A 338 11.34 6.34 21.75
N GLU A 339 10.65 7.47 21.66
CA GLU A 339 9.38 7.74 22.35
C GLU A 339 8.19 7.59 21.37
N ASP A 340 7.16 6.85 21.76
CA ASP A 340 5.85 6.83 21.07
C ASP A 340 5.08 8.11 21.42
N ARG A 341 5.35 9.17 20.68
CA ARG A 341 4.72 10.46 20.90
C ARG A 341 3.41 10.60 20.14
N TYR A 342 3.34 10.05 18.93
CA TYR A 342 2.22 10.24 18.02
C TYR A 342 1.54 8.94 17.58
N THR A 343 2.27 7.84 17.44
CA THR A 343 1.72 6.61 16.83
C THR A 343 0.45 6.13 17.55
N THR A 344 0.50 5.92 18.86
CA THR A 344 -0.67 5.46 19.61
C THR A 344 -1.75 6.53 19.66
N GLN A 345 -1.39 7.76 20.03
CA GLN A 345 -2.35 8.85 20.16
C GLN A 345 -3.12 9.11 18.86
N GLU A 346 -2.44 9.21 17.73
CA GLU A 346 -3.09 9.52 16.46
C GLU A 346 -3.89 8.33 15.90
N SER A 347 -3.45 7.09 16.19
CA SER A 347 -4.22 5.89 15.83
C SER A 347 -5.56 5.80 16.57
N GLU A 348 -5.61 6.22 17.83
CA GLU A 348 -6.83 6.23 18.65
C GLU A 348 -7.82 7.31 18.20
N ARG A 349 -7.35 8.37 17.58
CA ARG A 349 -8.16 9.51 17.13
C ARG A 349 -8.72 9.34 15.72
N LEU A 350 -8.11 8.48 14.88
CA LEU A 350 -8.40 8.40 13.46
C LEU A 350 -9.66 7.59 13.15
N LEU A 351 -10.56 8.18 12.35
CA LEU A 351 -11.77 7.57 11.83
C LEU A 351 -11.83 7.73 10.31
N ARG A 352 -11.95 6.62 9.58
CA ARG A 352 -12.11 6.61 8.12
C ARG A 352 -13.59 6.66 7.74
N LEU A 353 -13.90 7.52 6.78
CA LEU A 353 -15.24 7.69 6.24
C LEU A 353 -15.44 6.87 4.95
N PRO A 354 -16.68 6.53 4.56
CA PRO A 354 -16.97 5.88 3.29
C PRO A 354 -16.36 6.62 2.10
N LEU A 355 -15.46 5.97 1.35
CA LEU A 355 -14.92 6.50 0.11
C LEU A 355 -14.56 5.36 -0.84
N PHE A 356 -15.33 5.19 -1.92
CA PHE A 356 -15.10 4.19 -2.96
C PHE A 356 -15.57 4.72 -4.32
N TYR A 357 -15.09 4.11 -5.41
CA TYR A 357 -15.29 4.61 -6.78
C TYR A 357 -16.75 4.90 -7.13
N ASN A 358 -17.68 4.03 -6.76
CA ASN A 358 -19.11 4.16 -7.08
C ASN A 358 -19.94 4.79 -5.94
N LEU A 359 -19.31 5.47 -4.97
CA LEU A 359 -20.06 6.20 -3.94
C LEU A 359 -20.89 7.31 -4.60
N SER A 360 -22.21 7.21 -4.46
CA SER A 360 -23.11 8.21 -5.06
C SER A 360 -23.04 9.55 -4.33
N ALA A 361 -23.27 10.65 -5.06
CA ALA A 361 -23.35 11.99 -4.46
C ALA A 361 -24.42 12.11 -3.39
N VAL A 362 -25.50 11.32 -3.49
CA VAL A 362 -26.56 11.27 -2.46
C VAL A 362 -26.02 10.64 -1.19
N ASN A 363 -25.40 9.47 -1.27
CA ASN A 363 -24.82 8.77 -0.13
C ASN A 363 -23.71 9.61 0.52
N GLN A 364 -22.82 10.21 -0.28
CA GLN A 364 -21.78 11.08 0.25
C GLN A 364 -22.36 12.27 1.02
N ARG A 365 -23.42 12.90 0.48
CA ARG A 365 -24.14 14.01 1.15
C ARG A 365 -24.77 13.56 2.44
N THR A 366 -25.32 12.35 2.51
CA THR A 366 -25.88 11.76 3.73
C THR A 366 -24.79 11.63 4.81
N VAL A 367 -23.59 11.13 4.46
CA VAL A 367 -22.46 11.05 5.39
C VAL A 367 -22.05 12.43 5.90
N ILE A 368 -21.91 13.41 5.02
CA ILE A 368 -21.55 14.79 5.36
C ILE A 368 -22.60 15.40 6.31
N ASN A 369 -23.88 15.31 5.98
CA ASN A 369 -24.95 15.86 6.81
C ASN A 369 -24.99 15.22 8.19
N SER A 370 -24.80 13.90 8.29
CA SER A 370 -24.74 13.20 9.58
C SER A 370 -23.58 13.70 10.44
N LEU A 371 -22.39 13.92 9.84
CA LEU A 371 -21.25 14.51 10.55
C LEU A 371 -21.54 15.94 11.02
N LEU A 372 -22.06 16.80 10.15
CA LEU A 372 -22.39 18.18 10.51
C LEU A 372 -23.41 18.23 11.63
N SER A 373 -24.44 17.37 11.62
CA SER A 373 -25.44 17.26 12.68
C SER A 373 -24.87 16.78 14.01
N TYR A 374 -23.87 15.89 14.01
CA TYR A 374 -23.21 15.43 15.22
C TYR A 374 -22.44 16.54 15.94
N PHE A 375 -21.84 17.46 15.20
CA PHE A 375 -21.03 18.55 15.76
C PHE A 375 -21.80 19.85 15.97
N SER A 376 -23.11 19.90 15.61
CA SER A 376 -23.98 21.05 15.85
C SER A 376 -24.41 21.10 17.31
#